data_ec238f40f7126b4c5dab11a2512a2987
#
_entry.id   ec238f40f7126b4c5dab11a2512a2987
#
_cell.length_a   1.000
_cell.length_b   1.000
_cell.length_c   1.000
_cell.angle_alpha   90.00
_cell.angle_beta   90.00
_cell.angle_gamma   90.00
#
_symmetry.space_group_name_H-M   'P 1'
#
loop_
_entity.id
_entity.type
_entity.pdbx_description
1 polymer ?
#
loop_
_entity_poly.entity_id
_entity_poly.type
_entity_poly.pdbx_seq_one_letter_code
_entity_poly.pdbx_strand_id
1 'polypeptide(L)'
;MKYVYAFKEGNASMRNLLGGKGANLAEMTNLGLPIPQGFTVTTEACTEYYNCGKKISKEIEEEIFKAIGELEKIQGKKFGDNEDPLLVSVRSGARASMPGMMDTILNLGLNDEAVEGFAKKTNNPRFAYDSYRRFIQMYSDVVMEVNKSFFEKIIDELKEELGVHYDTELNVDDLKELVKRFKKIYSDHMNGEEFPQDAREQLMGAVKAVFRSWDNPRAIVYRRMNDIPGDWGTAVNVQAMVFGNMGDTSGTGVAFTRNPSTGEKGIYGESVSYTHLRAHETSLHLV
;
A
#
# COMPACT_ATOMS: atom_id res chain seq x y z
N MET A 1 1.15 26.83 -0.62
CA MET A 1 0.01 26.04 -1.16
C MET A 1 -0.19 24.82 -0.27
N LYS A 2 -1.39 24.28 -0.09
CA LYS A 2 -1.56 23.07 0.74
C LYS A 2 -1.53 21.82 -0.14
N TYR A 3 -0.61 20.92 0.11
CA TYR A 3 -0.40 19.70 -0.68
C TYR A 3 -0.91 18.41 -0.02
N VAL A 4 -1.17 18.44 1.30
CA VAL A 4 -1.60 17.26 2.06
C VAL A 4 -2.90 17.53 2.81
N TYR A 5 -3.88 16.64 2.64
CA TYR A 5 -5.19 16.73 3.27
C TYR A 5 -5.49 15.45 4.05
N ALA A 6 -5.74 15.57 5.36
CA ALA A 6 -6.33 14.46 6.12
C ALA A 6 -7.71 14.13 5.55
N PHE A 7 -8.16 12.87 5.62
CA PHE A 7 -9.47 12.49 5.05
C PHE A 7 -10.61 13.35 5.58
N LYS A 8 -10.61 13.74 6.86
CA LYS A 8 -11.60 14.63 7.46
C LYS A 8 -11.63 16.05 6.88
N GLU A 9 -10.61 16.47 6.16
CA GLU A 9 -10.49 17.82 5.57
C GLU A 9 -10.96 17.88 4.11
N GLY A 10 -11.19 16.72 3.48
CA GLY A 10 -11.66 16.65 2.11
C GLY A 10 -13.16 16.30 2.01
N ASN A 11 -13.66 16.20 0.78
CA ASN A 11 -15.00 15.74 0.46
C ASN A 11 -15.08 15.24 -1.00
N ALA A 12 -16.25 14.72 -1.40
CA ALA A 12 -16.48 14.16 -2.74
C ALA A 12 -16.28 15.16 -3.88
N SER A 13 -16.48 16.48 -3.65
CA SER A 13 -16.32 17.52 -4.68
C SER A 13 -14.86 17.81 -5.02
N MET A 14 -13.92 17.42 -4.16
CA MET A 14 -12.48 17.67 -4.31
C MET A 14 -11.78 16.62 -5.19
N ARG A 15 -12.51 15.93 -6.05
CA ARG A 15 -11.98 14.83 -6.87
C ARG A 15 -10.80 15.25 -7.76
N ASN A 16 -10.77 16.49 -8.24
CA ASN A 16 -9.66 16.98 -9.05
C ASN A 16 -8.36 17.12 -8.25
N LEU A 17 -8.46 17.42 -6.97
CA LEU A 17 -7.33 17.63 -6.07
C LEU A 17 -6.90 16.34 -5.36
N LEU A 18 -7.87 15.58 -4.83
CA LEU A 18 -7.62 14.39 -4.02
C LEU A 18 -7.64 13.08 -4.82
N GLY A 19 -7.96 13.17 -6.13
CA GLY A 19 -8.24 12.00 -6.94
C GLY A 19 -9.57 11.33 -6.56
N GLY A 20 -10.02 10.36 -7.35
CA GLY A 20 -11.29 9.67 -7.08
C GLY A 20 -11.29 8.91 -5.76
N LYS A 21 -10.19 8.21 -5.47
CA LYS A 21 -10.05 7.41 -4.25
C LYS A 21 -9.97 8.27 -2.99
N GLY A 22 -9.14 9.34 -3.01
CA GLY A 22 -8.99 10.24 -1.87
C GLY A 22 -10.28 11.01 -1.56
N ALA A 23 -10.97 11.51 -2.59
CA ALA A 23 -12.25 12.20 -2.41
C ALA A 23 -13.33 11.29 -1.81
N ASN A 24 -13.41 10.02 -2.27
CA ASN A 24 -14.35 9.05 -1.70
C ASN A 24 -14.00 8.66 -0.26
N LEU A 25 -12.72 8.48 0.08
CA LEU A 25 -12.27 8.20 1.45
C LEU A 25 -12.62 9.37 2.38
N ALA A 26 -12.44 10.60 1.91
CA ALA A 26 -12.80 11.80 2.65
C ALA A 26 -14.33 11.88 2.87
N GLU A 27 -15.12 11.65 1.85
CA GLU A 27 -16.59 11.64 1.95
C GLU A 27 -17.09 10.58 2.94
N MET A 28 -16.60 9.35 2.81
CA MET A 28 -16.97 8.27 3.73
C MET A 28 -16.56 8.56 5.17
N THR A 29 -15.40 9.21 5.38
CA THR A 29 -14.96 9.65 6.71
C THR A 29 -15.93 10.67 7.30
N ASN A 30 -16.34 11.67 6.51
CA ASN A 30 -17.27 12.72 6.95
C ASN A 30 -18.69 12.20 7.19
N LEU A 31 -19.09 11.14 6.49
CA LEU A 31 -20.35 10.43 6.75
C LEU A 31 -20.31 9.55 8.02
N GLY A 32 -19.18 9.50 8.72
CA GLY A 32 -19.02 8.73 9.95
C GLY A 32 -18.86 7.22 9.72
N LEU A 33 -18.54 6.77 8.51
CA LEU A 33 -18.23 5.38 8.25
C LEU A 33 -16.88 5.00 8.92
N PRO A 34 -16.71 3.75 9.37
CA PRO A 34 -15.50 3.30 10.07
C PRO A 34 -14.32 3.10 9.11
N ILE A 35 -13.96 4.17 8.41
CA ILE A 35 -12.84 4.17 7.48
C ILE A 35 -11.52 4.26 8.26
N PRO A 36 -10.53 3.38 8.00
CA PRO A 36 -9.20 3.56 8.55
C PRO A 36 -8.65 4.94 8.18
N GLN A 37 -8.16 5.68 9.17
CA GLN A 37 -7.76 7.06 8.98
C GLN A 37 -6.50 7.18 8.13
N GLY A 38 -6.32 8.33 7.53
CA GLY A 38 -5.21 8.61 6.63
C GLY A 38 -5.27 10.02 6.05
N PHE A 39 -4.45 10.23 5.05
CA PHE A 39 -4.38 11.50 4.33
C PHE A 39 -4.10 11.28 2.84
N THR A 40 -4.35 12.30 2.06
CA THR A 40 -4.07 12.32 0.63
C THR A 40 -3.04 13.40 0.31
N VAL A 41 -1.95 13.01 -0.36
CA VAL A 41 -1.04 13.92 -1.04
C VAL A 41 -1.65 14.21 -2.41
N THR A 42 -1.83 15.48 -2.74
CA THR A 42 -2.68 15.93 -3.85
C THR A 42 -2.10 15.65 -5.24
N THR A 43 -2.95 15.74 -6.26
CA THR A 43 -2.52 15.73 -7.67
C THR A 43 -1.62 16.89 -8.00
N GLU A 44 -1.77 18.04 -7.32
CA GLU A 44 -0.90 19.22 -7.50
C GLU A 44 0.52 18.96 -6.98
N ALA A 45 0.66 18.18 -5.88
CA ALA A 45 1.98 17.72 -5.43
C ALA A 45 2.67 16.82 -6.47
N CYS A 46 1.90 16.00 -7.20
CA CYS A 46 2.43 15.21 -8.31
C CYS A 46 2.89 16.10 -9.46
N THR A 47 2.12 17.11 -9.83
CA THR A 47 2.50 18.08 -10.87
C THR A 47 3.77 18.83 -10.46
N GLU A 48 3.85 19.28 -9.21
CA GLU A 48 5.06 19.94 -8.67
C GLU A 48 6.28 19.02 -8.71
N TYR A 49 6.11 17.75 -8.34
CA TYR A 49 7.17 16.73 -8.43
C TYR A 49 7.75 16.63 -9.85
N TYR A 50 6.91 16.62 -10.88
CA TYR A 50 7.38 16.60 -12.27
C TYR A 50 8.02 17.91 -12.68
N ASN A 51 7.47 19.06 -12.31
CA ASN A 51 8.01 20.39 -12.60
C ASN A 51 9.38 20.61 -11.96
N CYS A 52 9.61 20.03 -10.78
CA CYS A 52 10.88 20.09 -10.05
C CYS A 52 11.88 18.98 -10.45
N GLY A 53 11.74 18.39 -11.64
CA GLY A 53 12.65 17.37 -12.14
C GLY A 53 12.58 16.06 -11.35
N LYS A 54 11.38 15.61 -11.01
CA LYS A 54 11.10 14.38 -10.25
C LYS A 54 11.67 14.41 -8.82
N LYS A 55 11.60 15.57 -8.18
CA LYS A 55 12.00 15.76 -6.78
C LYS A 55 10.81 16.26 -5.95
N ILE A 56 10.63 15.71 -4.78
CA ILE A 56 9.66 16.23 -3.81
C ILE A 56 10.29 17.43 -3.12
N SER A 57 9.58 18.57 -3.09
CA SER A 57 10.01 19.76 -2.38
C SER A 57 9.99 19.57 -0.87
N LYS A 58 10.80 20.32 -0.15
CA LYS A 58 10.81 20.29 1.32
C LYS A 58 9.44 20.61 1.93
N GLU A 59 8.70 21.53 1.31
CA GLU A 59 7.36 21.91 1.75
C GLU A 59 6.40 20.70 1.72
N ILE A 60 6.40 19.94 0.61
CA ILE A 60 5.58 18.72 0.49
C ILE A 60 6.02 17.67 1.51
N GLU A 61 7.33 17.46 1.67
CA GLU A 61 7.88 16.52 2.62
C GLU A 61 7.49 16.85 4.06
N GLU A 62 7.61 18.11 4.47
CA GLU A 62 7.22 18.59 5.81
C GLU A 62 5.71 18.40 6.06
N GLU A 63 4.86 18.67 5.06
CA GLU A 63 3.42 18.43 5.17
C GLU A 63 3.10 16.93 5.30
N ILE A 64 3.80 16.03 4.58
CA ILE A 64 3.65 14.57 4.69
C ILE A 64 3.99 14.12 6.12
N PHE A 65 5.13 14.53 6.65
CA PHE A 65 5.54 14.13 8.01
C PHE A 65 4.67 14.73 9.10
N LYS A 66 4.15 15.93 8.91
CA LYS A 66 3.14 16.51 9.80
C LYS A 66 1.86 15.66 9.79
N ALA A 67 1.39 15.23 8.62
CA ALA A 67 0.21 14.39 8.49
C ALA A 67 0.42 12.99 9.11
N ILE A 68 1.61 12.39 8.98
CA ILE A 68 1.98 11.16 9.70
C ILE A 68 1.89 11.38 11.22
N GLY A 69 2.45 12.46 11.75
CA GLY A 69 2.37 12.77 13.19
C GLY A 69 0.93 12.97 13.71
N GLU A 70 0.03 13.50 12.88
CA GLU A 70 -1.39 13.55 13.23
C GLU A 70 -2.06 12.16 13.15
N LEU A 71 -1.70 11.35 12.17
CA LEU A 71 -2.18 9.97 12.05
C LEU A 71 -1.73 9.10 13.24
N GLU A 72 -0.49 9.25 13.69
CA GLU A 72 0.03 8.60 14.90
C GLU A 72 -0.82 8.91 16.13
N LYS A 73 -1.17 10.19 16.35
CA LYS A 73 -2.03 10.60 17.46
C LYS A 73 -3.42 9.98 17.38
N ILE A 74 -4.01 9.92 16.19
CA ILE A 74 -5.34 9.35 15.98
C ILE A 74 -5.32 7.83 16.23
N GLN A 75 -4.26 7.14 15.79
CA GLN A 75 -4.13 5.68 15.90
C GLN A 75 -3.58 5.22 17.26
N GLY A 76 -2.99 6.14 18.06
CA GLY A 76 -2.30 5.80 19.30
C GLY A 76 -1.06 4.94 19.09
N LYS A 77 -0.46 4.99 17.88
CA LYS A 77 0.70 4.21 17.45
C LYS A 77 1.75 5.13 16.84
N LYS A 78 2.98 4.67 16.76
CA LYS A 78 4.06 5.42 16.11
C LYS A 78 4.52 4.74 14.82
N PHE A 79 4.81 5.55 13.83
CA PHE A 79 5.35 5.10 12.56
C PHE A 79 6.82 4.74 12.71
N GLY A 80 7.17 3.48 12.41
CA GLY A 80 8.51 2.95 12.65
C GLY A 80 8.81 2.57 14.11
N ASP A 81 7.77 2.42 14.94
CA ASP A 81 7.92 1.93 16.32
C ASP A 81 8.29 0.45 16.34
N ASN A 82 9.16 0.07 17.29
CA ASN A 82 9.66 -1.29 17.40
C ASN A 82 8.74 -2.23 18.22
N GLU A 83 7.72 -1.69 18.90
CA GLU A 83 6.81 -2.48 19.77
C GLU A 83 5.41 -2.59 19.18
N ASP A 84 4.80 -1.47 18.78
CA ASP A 84 3.45 -1.41 18.18
C ASP A 84 3.45 -0.46 16.97
N PRO A 85 4.05 -0.87 15.85
CA PRO A 85 4.23 0.01 14.70
C PRO A 85 2.91 0.43 14.07
N LEU A 86 2.80 1.72 13.73
CA LEU A 86 1.80 2.19 12.77
C LEU A 86 2.21 1.70 11.38
N LEU A 87 1.44 0.79 10.80
CA LEU A 87 1.63 0.36 9.42
C LEU A 87 0.67 1.09 8.50
N VAL A 88 1.15 1.51 7.33
CA VAL A 88 0.33 2.22 6.35
C VAL A 88 0.41 1.57 4.97
N SER A 89 -0.64 1.79 4.19
CA SER A 89 -0.65 1.56 2.74
C SER A 89 -0.41 2.88 2.02
N VAL A 90 0.34 2.83 0.92
CA VAL A 90 0.58 3.97 0.02
C VAL A 90 0.03 3.59 -1.35
N ARG A 91 -1.01 4.29 -1.80
CA ARG A 91 -1.78 3.91 -2.98
C ARG A 91 -2.05 5.11 -3.89
N SER A 92 -2.00 4.88 -5.19
CA SER A 92 -2.39 5.87 -6.18
C SER A 92 -3.88 6.23 -6.11
N GLY A 93 -4.21 7.46 -6.48
CA GLY A 93 -5.57 7.95 -6.54
C GLY A 93 -5.74 8.96 -7.68
N ALA A 94 -5.79 8.51 -8.94
CA ALA A 94 -6.04 9.38 -10.08
C ALA A 94 -7.48 9.93 -10.09
N ARG A 95 -7.71 11.03 -10.81
CA ARG A 95 -9.04 11.63 -11.01
C ARG A 95 -10.00 10.66 -11.72
N ALA A 96 -9.49 9.93 -12.71
CA ALA A 96 -10.18 8.84 -13.36
C ALA A 96 -9.75 7.49 -12.79
N SER A 97 -10.66 6.51 -12.80
CA SER A 97 -10.32 5.15 -12.40
C SER A 97 -9.40 4.52 -13.44
N MET A 98 -8.26 3.99 -13.00
CA MET A 98 -7.26 3.33 -13.86
C MET A 98 -6.82 2.01 -13.20
N PRO A 99 -7.71 0.97 -13.21
CA PRO A 99 -7.47 -0.29 -12.50
C PRO A 99 -6.20 -0.99 -13.00
N GLY A 100 -5.32 -1.41 -12.08
CA GLY A 100 -4.08 -2.12 -12.40
C GLY A 100 -2.98 -1.30 -13.09
N MET A 101 -3.22 -0.02 -13.36
CA MET A 101 -2.27 0.81 -14.11
C MET A 101 -1.19 1.45 -13.25
N MET A 102 -1.46 1.66 -11.98
CA MET A 102 -0.55 2.33 -11.05
C MET A 102 -0.29 1.49 -9.80
N ASP A 103 0.78 1.83 -9.11
CA ASP A 103 1.35 0.99 -8.08
C ASP A 103 0.73 1.22 -6.69
N THR A 104 0.89 0.22 -5.82
CA THR A 104 0.45 0.20 -4.42
C THR A 104 1.54 -0.43 -3.58
N ILE A 105 1.81 0.13 -2.40
CA ILE A 105 2.72 -0.46 -1.41
C ILE A 105 1.93 -0.65 -0.12
N LEU A 106 1.99 -1.86 0.44
CA LEU A 106 1.32 -2.25 1.69
C LEU A 106 2.34 -2.55 2.79
N ASN A 107 1.90 -2.54 4.04
CA ASN A 107 2.70 -2.87 5.22
C ASN A 107 3.93 -1.98 5.42
N LEU A 108 3.88 -0.76 4.91
CA LEU A 108 4.96 0.20 5.00
C LEU A 108 5.10 0.66 6.45
N GLY A 109 6.33 0.70 6.94
CA GLY A 109 6.67 0.94 8.35
C GLY A 109 7.28 -0.29 9.05
N LEU A 110 7.27 -1.48 8.40
CA LEU A 110 7.98 -2.65 8.90
C LEU A 110 9.49 -2.54 8.61
N ASN A 111 10.26 -2.99 9.57
CA ASN A 111 11.70 -3.20 9.51
C ASN A 111 12.07 -4.40 10.38
N ASP A 112 13.37 -4.69 10.55
CA ASP A 112 13.83 -5.87 11.27
C ASP A 112 13.46 -5.87 12.76
N GLU A 113 13.35 -4.70 13.39
CA GLU A 113 12.96 -4.55 14.80
C GLU A 113 11.43 -4.48 14.94
N ALA A 114 10.78 -3.69 14.09
CA ALA A 114 9.33 -3.50 14.12
C ALA A 114 8.55 -4.81 13.86
N VAL A 115 9.08 -5.73 13.03
CA VAL A 115 8.43 -7.03 12.79
C VAL A 115 8.37 -7.90 14.05
N GLU A 116 9.39 -7.83 14.91
CA GLU A 116 9.40 -8.57 16.17
C GLU A 116 8.36 -8.04 17.16
N GLY A 117 8.24 -6.71 17.29
CA GLY A 117 7.19 -6.08 18.08
C GLY A 117 5.79 -6.40 17.53
N PHE A 118 5.63 -6.29 16.23
CA PHE A 118 4.37 -6.62 15.55
C PHE A 118 3.96 -8.09 15.75
N ALA A 119 4.93 -9.02 15.71
CA ALA A 119 4.72 -10.43 16.01
C ALA A 119 4.22 -10.67 17.44
N LYS A 120 4.84 -10.00 18.41
CA LYS A 120 4.42 -10.07 19.83
C LYS A 120 3.04 -9.45 20.03
N LYS A 121 2.81 -8.26 19.45
CA LYS A 121 1.54 -7.53 19.59
C LYS A 121 0.34 -8.28 19.02
N THR A 122 0.52 -8.92 17.88
CA THR A 122 -0.53 -9.71 17.21
C THR A 122 -0.66 -11.11 17.76
N ASN A 123 0.28 -11.56 18.59
CA ASN A 123 0.43 -12.95 19.02
C ASN A 123 0.42 -13.93 17.83
N ASN A 124 0.91 -13.47 16.68
CA ASN A 124 0.96 -14.25 15.43
C ASN A 124 2.25 -13.94 14.66
N PRO A 125 3.38 -14.56 15.05
CA PRO A 125 4.67 -14.34 14.38
C PRO A 125 4.63 -14.70 12.90
N ARG A 126 3.88 -15.75 12.53
CA ARG A 126 3.73 -16.15 11.12
C ARG A 126 3.14 -15.03 10.27
N PHE A 127 2.06 -14.42 10.75
CA PHE A 127 1.41 -13.29 10.09
C PHE A 127 2.35 -12.09 9.96
N ALA A 128 3.10 -11.78 11.02
CA ALA A 128 4.02 -10.65 11.03
C ALA A 128 5.15 -10.82 9.99
N TYR A 129 5.79 -11.99 9.97
CA TYR A 129 6.86 -12.28 9.02
C TYR A 129 6.37 -12.46 7.58
N ASP A 130 5.17 -13.00 7.35
CA ASP A 130 4.56 -13.02 6.03
C ASP A 130 4.25 -11.59 5.53
N SER A 131 3.78 -10.72 6.42
CA SER A 131 3.57 -9.29 6.10
C SER A 131 4.88 -8.57 5.77
N TYR A 132 5.97 -8.88 6.48
CA TYR A 132 7.28 -8.27 6.24
C TYR A 132 7.91 -8.76 4.93
N ARG A 133 7.90 -10.07 4.66
CA ARG A 133 8.41 -10.57 3.37
C ARG A 133 7.68 -9.98 2.18
N ARG A 134 6.32 -9.84 2.28
CA ARG A 134 5.50 -9.21 1.24
C ARG A 134 5.83 -7.73 1.08
N PHE A 135 6.09 -7.03 2.17
CA PHE A 135 6.53 -5.64 2.12
C PHE A 135 7.87 -5.49 1.40
N ILE A 136 8.87 -6.32 1.74
CA ILE A 136 10.18 -6.30 1.07
C ILE A 136 10.02 -6.53 -0.43
N GLN A 137 9.29 -7.58 -0.84
CA GLN A 137 9.05 -7.87 -2.24
C GLN A 137 8.38 -6.71 -2.97
N MET A 138 7.30 -6.17 -2.40
CA MET A 138 6.52 -5.11 -3.02
C MET A 138 7.30 -3.78 -3.08
N TYR A 139 8.03 -3.44 -2.02
CA TYR A 139 8.88 -2.25 -2.00
C TYR A 139 10.02 -2.36 -3.02
N SER A 140 10.67 -3.50 -3.08
CA SER A 140 11.74 -3.76 -4.04
C SER A 140 11.25 -3.66 -5.50
N ASP A 141 10.11 -4.27 -5.82
CA ASP A 141 9.54 -4.24 -7.18
C ASP A 141 9.04 -2.82 -7.56
N VAL A 142 8.27 -2.18 -6.69
CA VAL A 142 7.59 -0.91 -7.01
C VAL A 142 8.50 0.30 -6.84
N VAL A 143 9.28 0.35 -5.77
CA VAL A 143 10.08 1.54 -5.43
C VAL A 143 11.44 1.48 -6.09
N MET A 144 12.09 0.30 -6.04
CA MET A 144 13.47 0.12 -6.51
C MET A 144 13.56 -0.55 -7.88
N GLU A 145 12.42 -0.92 -8.49
CA GLU A 145 12.34 -1.53 -9.83
C GLU A 145 13.09 -2.86 -9.96
N VAL A 146 13.24 -3.59 -8.86
CA VAL A 146 13.78 -4.95 -8.85
C VAL A 146 12.67 -5.93 -9.21
N ASN A 147 12.79 -6.62 -10.33
CA ASN A 147 11.73 -7.46 -10.86
C ASN A 147 11.24 -8.51 -9.84
N LYS A 148 9.95 -8.55 -9.59
CA LYS A 148 9.30 -9.46 -8.63
C LYS A 148 9.57 -10.95 -8.91
N SER A 149 9.88 -11.32 -10.15
CA SER A 149 10.17 -12.71 -10.53
C SER A 149 11.37 -13.31 -9.78
N PHE A 150 12.33 -12.48 -9.36
CA PHE A 150 13.45 -12.94 -8.54
C PHE A 150 12.99 -13.42 -7.16
N PHE A 151 12.04 -12.72 -6.57
CA PHE A 151 11.46 -13.07 -5.26
C PHE A 151 10.53 -14.28 -5.37
N GLU A 152 9.70 -14.34 -6.43
CA GLU A 152 8.80 -15.48 -6.70
C GLU A 152 9.60 -16.77 -6.86
N LYS A 153 10.71 -16.73 -7.59
CA LYS A 153 11.62 -17.87 -7.77
C LYS A 153 12.16 -18.39 -6.43
N ILE A 154 12.58 -17.51 -5.53
CA ILE A 154 13.09 -17.92 -4.20
C ILE A 154 11.98 -18.55 -3.34
N ILE A 155 10.74 -18.08 -3.45
CA ILE A 155 9.60 -18.71 -2.76
C ILE A 155 9.41 -20.14 -3.27
N ASP A 156 9.44 -20.33 -4.59
CA ASP A 156 9.24 -21.64 -5.22
C ASP A 156 10.40 -22.59 -4.88
N GLU A 157 11.66 -22.13 -4.94
CA GLU A 157 12.83 -22.89 -4.53
C GLU A 157 12.71 -23.36 -3.07
N LEU A 158 12.33 -22.47 -2.14
CA LEU A 158 12.16 -22.84 -0.74
C LEU A 158 11.01 -23.84 -0.55
N LYS A 159 9.90 -23.67 -1.25
CA LYS A 159 8.79 -24.64 -1.20
C LYS A 159 9.22 -26.03 -1.71
N GLU A 160 10.01 -26.08 -2.77
CA GLU A 160 10.58 -27.34 -3.28
C GLU A 160 11.55 -27.98 -2.26
N GLU A 161 12.44 -27.18 -1.64
CA GLU A 161 13.36 -27.65 -0.58
C GLU A 161 12.62 -28.28 0.60
N LEU A 162 11.44 -27.72 0.97
CA LEU A 162 10.64 -28.16 2.10
C LEU A 162 9.58 -29.21 1.75
N GLY A 163 9.31 -29.46 0.47
CA GLY A 163 8.27 -30.38 0.00
C GLY A 163 6.85 -29.89 0.26
N VAL A 164 6.63 -28.55 0.29
CA VAL A 164 5.32 -27.92 0.48
C VAL A 164 4.83 -27.27 -0.82
N HIS A 165 3.52 -27.08 -0.95
CA HIS A 165 2.91 -26.56 -2.18
C HIS A 165 2.36 -25.13 -2.04
N TYR A 166 1.91 -24.78 -0.85
CA TYR A 166 1.25 -23.48 -0.61
C TYR A 166 2.05 -22.60 0.33
N ASP A 167 2.01 -21.29 0.12
CA ASP A 167 2.63 -20.29 1.01
C ASP A 167 2.10 -20.40 2.45
N THR A 168 0.87 -20.90 2.61
CA THR A 168 0.23 -21.10 3.91
C THR A 168 0.85 -22.21 4.75
N GLU A 169 1.59 -23.11 4.13
CA GLU A 169 2.28 -24.23 4.79
C GLU A 169 3.64 -23.80 5.36
N LEU A 170 4.17 -22.65 4.90
CA LEU A 170 5.42 -22.09 5.42
C LEU A 170 5.23 -21.66 6.89
N ASN A 171 6.11 -22.14 7.74
CA ASN A 171 6.13 -21.78 9.16
C ASN A 171 6.91 -20.48 9.40
N VAL A 172 7.07 -20.08 10.67
CA VAL A 172 7.73 -18.81 11.05
C VAL A 172 9.21 -18.80 10.64
N ASP A 173 9.91 -19.92 10.81
CA ASP A 173 11.34 -20.00 10.53
C ASP A 173 11.60 -19.98 9.01
N ASP A 174 10.72 -20.62 8.23
CA ASP A 174 10.73 -20.55 6.78
C ASP A 174 10.54 -19.12 6.27
N LEU A 175 9.59 -18.39 6.87
CA LEU A 175 9.34 -16.98 6.52
C LEU A 175 10.49 -16.05 6.93
N LYS A 176 11.17 -16.32 8.05
CA LYS A 176 12.40 -15.62 8.43
C LYS A 176 13.53 -15.87 7.43
N GLU A 177 13.67 -17.09 6.96
CA GLU A 177 14.64 -17.41 5.92
C GLU A 177 14.30 -16.71 4.60
N LEU A 178 13.00 -16.65 4.21
CA LEU A 178 12.58 -15.87 3.04
C LEU A 178 12.92 -14.39 3.17
N VAL A 179 12.67 -13.76 4.32
CA VAL A 179 13.03 -12.37 4.57
C VAL A 179 14.53 -12.16 4.35
N LYS A 180 15.37 -13.04 4.87
CA LYS A 180 16.83 -12.98 4.69
C LYS A 180 17.24 -13.13 3.21
N ARG A 181 16.68 -14.12 2.50
CA ARG A 181 16.94 -14.33 1.06
C ARG A 181 16.46 -13.12 0.23
N PHE A 182 15.31 -12.54 0.56
CA PHE A 182 14.77 -11.36 -0.12
C PHE A 182 15.63 -10.12 0.07
N LYS A 183 16.12 -9.87 1.28
CA LYS A 183 17.06 -8.77 1.56
C LYS A 183 18.36 -8.95 0.80
N LYS A 184 18.82 -10.19 0.63
CA LYS A 184 19.99 -10.48 -0.19
C LYS A 184 19.74 -10.16 -1.67
N ILE A 185 18.59 -10.58 -2.24
CA ILE A 185 18.23 -10.21 -3.63
C ILE A 185 18.22 -8.70 -3.79
N TYR A 186 17.59 -7.98 -2.83
CA TYR A 186 17.60 -6.52 -2.84
C TYR A 186 19.01 -5.97 -2.91
N SER A 187 19.88 -6.37 -1.99
CA SER A 187 21.27 -5.90 -1.92
C SER A 187 22.07 -6.23 -3.19
N ASP A 188 21.91 -7.45 -3.73
CA ASP A 188 22.57 -7.87 -4.96
C ASP A 188 22.19 -7.00 -6.18
N HIS A 189 20.96 -6.50 -6.24
CA HIS A 189 20.47 -5.61 -7.30
C HIS A 189 20.71 -4.13 -7.01
N MET A 190 20.93 -3.75 -5.76
CA MET A 190 21.14 -2.38 -5.32
C MET A 190 22.62 -2.07 -5.02
N ASN A 191 23.55 -2.71 -5.73
CA ASN A 191 24.99 -2.49 -5.60
C ASN A 191 25.55 -2.66 -4.18
N GLY A 192 24.94 -3.55 -3.38
CA GLY A 192 25.34 -3.82 -2.02
C GLY A 192 24.62 -2.97 -0.96
N GLU A 193 23.70 -2.10 -1.35
CA GLU A 193 22.87 -1.35 -0.39
C GLU A 193 21.93 -2.29 0.37
N GLU A 194 21.73 -2.00 1.65
CA GLU A 194 20.79 -2.75 2.50
C GLU A 194 19.36 -2.28 2.29
N PHE A 195 18.38 -3.16 2.53
CA PHE A 195 16.96 -2.82 2.50
C PHE A 195 16.65 -1.71 3.52
N PRO A 196 15.96 -0.61 3.13
CA PRO A 196 15.73 0.54 4.00
C PRO A 196 15.03 0.17 5.31
N GLN A 197 15.63 0.52 6.43
CA GLN A 197 15.11 0.27 7.78
C GLN A 197 14.39 1.48 8.38
N ASP A 198 14.66 2.69 7.86
CA ASP A 198 13.98 3.91 8.29
C ASP A 198 12.59 4.03 7.64
N ALA A 199 11.54 4.04 8.45
CA ALA A 199 10.16 4.12 7.98
C ALA A 199 9.86 5.43 7.21
N ARG A 200 10.52 6.54 7.54
CA ARG A 200 10.38 7.82 6.84
C ARG A 200 10.98 7.76 5.46
N GLU A 201 12.14 7.16 5.32
CA GLU A 201 12.79 6.91 4.03
C GLU A 201 11.90 6.00 3.16
N GLN A 202 11.38 4.91 3.73
CA GLN A 202 10.43 4.03 3.07
C GLN A 202 9.21 4.79 2.55
N LEU A 203 8.61 5.68 3.36
CA LEU A 203 7.44 6.46 2.98
C LEU A 203 7.74 7.41 1.82
N MET A 204 8.85 8.13 1.87
CA MET A 204 9.22 9.05 0.81
C MET A 204 9.56 8.32 -0.49
N GLY A 205 10.20 7.16 -0.40
CA GLY A 205 10.42 6.26 -1.54
C GLY A 205 9.10 5.82 -2.18
N ALA A 206 8.14 5.38 -1.37
CA ALA A 206 6.82 4.95 -1.82
C ALA A 206 6.00 6.07 -2.47
N VAL A 207 5.99 7.27 -1.90
CA VAL A 207 5.30 8.44 -2.48
C VAL A 207 5.89 8.80 -3.85
N LYS A 208 7.22 8.83 -3.96
CA LYS A 208 7.93 9.05 -5.24
C LYS A 208 7.58 7.98 -6.27
N ALA A 209 7.56 6.71 -5.86
CA ALA A 209 7.22 5.60 -6.75
C ALA A 209 5.78 5.70 -7.28
N VAL A 210 4.82 6.05 -6.42
CA VAL A 210 3.43 6.26 -6.85
C VAL A 210 3.32 7.45 -7.82
N PHE A 211 4.00 8.56 -7.58
CA PHE A 211 4.04 9.66 -8.55
C PHE A 211 4.65 9.22 -9.87
N ARG A 212 5.77 8.49 -9.82
CA ARG A 212 6.45 7.97 -11.02
C ARG A 212 5.58 7.00 -11.81
N SER A 213 4.73 6.21 -11.13
CA SER A 213 3.84 5.24 -11.77
C SER A 213 2.81 5.87 -12.70
N TRP A 214 2.55 7.19 -12.59
CA TRP A 214 1.74 7.94 -13.55
C TRP A 214 2.29 7.84 -14.99
N ASP A 215 3.62 7.79 -15.12
CA ASP A 215 4.29 7.70 -16.43
C ASP A 215 4.76 6.27 -16.78
N ASN A 216 4.27 5.25 -16.08
CA ASN A 216 4.51 3.87 -16.49
C ASN A 216 3.95 3.62 -17.89
N PRO A 217 4.60 2.83 -18.76
CA PRO A 217 4.14 2.56 -20.12
C PRO A 217 2.69 2.10 -20.19
N ARG A 218 2.27 1.19 -19.31
CA ARG A 218 0.88 0.72 -19.21
C ARG A 218 -0.10 1.85 -18.88
N ALA A 219 0.27 2.76 -17.98
CA ALA A 219 -0.57 3.89 -17.59
C ALA A 219 -0.70 4.92 -18.73
N ILE A 220 0.38 5.18 -19.47
CA ILE A 220 0.37 6.05 -20.64
C ILE A 220 -0.55 5.51 -21.72
N VAL A 221 -0.44 4.21 -22.05
CA VAL A 221 -1.31 3.56 -23.05
C VAL A 221 -2.76 3.63 -22.63
N TYR A 222 -3.06 3.27 -21.36
CA TYR A 222 -4.43 3.32 -20.83
C TYR A 222 -5.03 4.73 -20.92
N ARG A 223 -4.26 5.76 -20.53
CA ARG A 223 -4.71 7.16 -20.62
C ARG A 223 -5.07 7.57 -22.06
N ARG A 224 -4.21 7.20 -23.02
CA ARG A 224 -4.49 7.46 -24.45
C ARG A 224 -5.75 6.80 -24.95
N MET A 225 -6.00 5.55 -24.53
CA MET A 225 -7.19 4.78 -24.94
C MET A 225 -8.49 5.31 -24.32
N ASN A 226 -8.40 6.03 -23.21
CA ASN A 226 -9.55 6.52 -22.45
C ASN A 226 -9.64 8.06 -22.42
N ASP A 227 -8.93 8.75 -23.29
CA ASP A 227 -8.91 10.22 -23.40
C ASP A 227 -8.64 10.94 -22.07
N ILE A 228 -7.75 10.36 -21.22
CA ILE A 228 -7.37 10.92 -19.93
C ILE A 228 -6.15 11.83 -20.14
N PRO A 229 -6.23 13.15 -19.80
CA PRO A 229 -5.12 14.08 -19.95
C PRO A 229 -3.89 13.69 -19.13
N GLY A 230 -2.71 13.78 -19.76
CA GLY A 230 -1.43 13.41 -19.12
C GLY A 230 -0.99 14.37 -18.01
N ASP A 231 -1.44 15.61 -18.03
CA ASP A 231 -1.13 16.68 -17.09
C ASP A 231 -1.91 16.61 -15.78
N TRP A 232 -2.90 15.71 -15.69
CA TRP A 232 -3.70 15.57 -14.47
C TRP A 232 -2.92 15.04 -13.25
N GLY A 233 -1.88 14.24 -13.46
CA GLY A 233 -1.15 13.60 -12.39
C GLY A 233 -2.00 12.61 -11.57
N THR A 234 -1.42 12.12 -10.49
CA THR A 234 -2.10 11.24 -9.54
C THR A 234 -1.95 11.77 -8.12
N ALA A 235 -2.97 11.59 -7.29
CA ALA A 235 -2.84 11.76 -5.85
C ALA A 235 -2.23 10.48 -5.23
N VAL A 236 -1.71 10.61 -4.01
CA VAL A 236 -1.23 9.49 -3.20
C VAL A 236 -2.05 9.42 -1.91
N ASN A 237 -2.67 8.27 -1.66
CA ASN A 237 -3.40 8.03 -0.41
C ASN A 237 -2.51 7.23 0.53
N VAL A 238 -2.22 7.79 1.70
CA VAL A 238 -1.53 7.13 2.81
C VAL A 238 -2.57 6.83 3.87
N GLN A 239 -2.78 5.54 4.17
CA GLN A 239 -3.88 5.10 5.02
C GLN A 239 -3.41 4.04 6.00
N ALA A 240 -3.84 4.13 7.26
CA ALA A 240 -3.57 3.11 8.27
C ALA A 240 -4.06 1.73 7.81
N MET A 241 -3.23 0.71 8.03
CA MET A 241 -3.55 -0.68 7.69
C MET A 241 -4.55 -1.28 8.66
N VAL A 242 -5.49 -2.06 8.12
CA VAL A 242 -6.31 -3.03 8.85
C VAL A 242 -6.12 -4.40 8.19
N PHE A 243 -6.20 -5.46 8.97
CA PHE A 243 -5.83 -6.80 8.52
C PHE A 243 -6.98 -7.78 8.65
N GLY A 244 -7.42 -8.35 7.54
CA GLY A 244 -8.41 -9.41 7.50
C GLY A 244 -7.82 -10.82 7.68
N ASN A 245 -6.50 -10.93 7.88
CA ASN A 245 -5.75 -12.19 7.98
C ASN A 245 -4.88 -12.27 9.25
N MET A 246 -5.24 -11.53 10.29
CA MET A 246 -4.48 -11.50 11.55
C MET A 246 -4.68 -12.77 12.40
N GLY A 247 -5.82 -13.44 12.27
CA GLY A 247 -6.16 -14.66 12.98
C GLY A 247 -7.63 -15.04 12.76
N ASP A 248 -8.12 -16.05 13.48
CA ASP A 248 -9.44 -16.66 13.30
C ASP A 248 -10.61 -15.68 13.53
N THR A 249 -10.38 -14.58 14.23
CA THR A 249 -11.38 -13.52 14.47
C THR A 249 -11.35 -12.41 13.44
N SER A 250 -10.51 -12.53 12.42
CA SER A 250 -10.35 -11.56 11.35
C SER A 250 -10.94 -12.10 10.05
N GLY A 251 -11.44 -11.21 9.20
CA GLY A 251 -11.96 -11.58 7.89
C GLY A 251 -11.91 -10.41 6.91
N THR A 252 -11.99 -10.73 5.63
CA THR A 252 -12.07 -9.78 4.53
C THR A 252 -13.23 -10.16 3.62
N GLY A 253 -13.93 -9.18 3.08
CA GLY A 253 -15.02 -9.44 2.14
C GLY A 253 -15.22 -8.31 1.16
N VAL A 254 -15.98 -8.61 0.12
CA VAL A 254 -16.47 -7.64 -0.87
C VAL A 254 -17.99 -7.69 -0.87
N ALA A 255 -18.61 -6.53 -0.76
CA ALA A 255 -20.06 -6.41 -0.80
C ALA A 255 -20.49 -5.39 -1.85
N PHE A 256 -21.55 -5.74 -2.58
CA PHE A 256 -22.20 -4.89 -3.56
C PHE A 256 -23.61 -4.56 -3.10
N THR A 257 -24.07 -3.38 -3.37
CA THR A 257 -25.47 -2.95 -3.11
C THR A 257 -26.45 -3.44 -4.17
N ARG A 258 -25.92 -4.05 -5.23
CA ARG A 258 -26.69 -4.71 -6.30
C ARG A 258 -25.96 -5.98 -6.74
N ASN A 259 -26.72 -6.96 -7.20
CA ASN A 259 -26.14 -8.12 -7.88
C ASN A 259 -25.43 -7.65 -9.17
N PRO A 260 -24.11 -7.88 -9.32
CA PRO A 260 -23.34 -7.41 -10.47
C PRO A 260 -23.78 -8.07 -11.79
N SER A 261 -24.41 -9.25 -11.75
CA SER A 261 -24.84 -9.99 -12.94
C SER A 261 -26.27 -9.64 -13.36
N THR A 262 -27.20 -9.39 -12.43
CA THR A 262 -28.62 -9.17 -12.72
C THR A 262 -29.06 -7.72 -12.55
N GLY A 263 -28.27 -6.90 -11.81
CA GLY A 263 -28.62 -5.52 -11.47
C GLY A 263 -29.69 -5.40 -10.37
N GLU A 264 -30.20 -6.52 -9.85
CA GLU A 264 -31.18 -6.52 -8.76
C GLU A 264 -30.66 -5.83 -7.51
N LYS A 265 -31.48 -5.00 -6.89
CA LYS A 265 -31.15 -4.29 -5.65
C LYS A 265 -31.15 -5.26 -4.48
N GLY A 266 -30.01 -5.40 -3.83
CA GLY A 266 -29.80 -6.27 -2.67
C GLY A 266 -28.33 -6.32 -2.32
N ILE A 267 -28.00 -6.72 -1.11
CA ILE A 267 -26.63 -6.96 -0.73
C ILE A 267 -26.19 -8.28 -1.34
N TYR A 268 -25.15 -8.23 -2.16
CA TYR A 268 -24.51 -9.37 -2.78
C TYR A 268 -23.03 -9.31 -2.47
N GLY A 269 -22.39 -10.43 -2.13
CA GLY A 269 -20.96 -10.38 -1.81
C GLY A 269 -20.42 -11.72 -1.39
N GLU A 270 -19.14 -11.73 -1.14
CA GLU A 270 -18.40 -12.88 -0.61
C GLU A 270 -17.50 -12.44 0.54
N SER A 271 -17.22 -13.35 1.44
CA SER A 271 -16.30 -13.14 2.55
C SER A 271 -15.36 -14.33 2.69
N VAL A 272 -14.15 -14.05 3.11
CA VAL A 272 -13.16 -15.07 3.47
C VAL A 272 -12.70 -14.81 4.90
N SER A 273 -12.74 -15.88 5.69
CA SER A 273 -12.25 -15.85 7.04
C SER A 273 -10.80 -16.28 7.07
N TYR A 274 -9.86 -15.56 6.62
CA TYR A 274 -8.41 -15.68 6.74
C TYR A 274 -7.56 -15.73 5.44
N THR A 275 -6.31 -15.48 5.63
CA THR A 275 -5.01 -15.76 4.98
C THR A 275 -4.81 -15.54 3.49
N HIS A 276 -5.79 -15.60 2.61
CA HIS A 276 -5.58 -15.57 1.17
C HIS A 276 -5.86 -14.24 0.48
N LEU A 277 -6.64 -13.35 1.08
CA LEU A 277 -6.92 -12.03 0.52
C LEU A 277 -6.16 -10.95 1.29
N ARG A 278 -5.38 -10.19 0.58
CA ARG A 278 -4.78 -8.97 1.12
C ARG A 278 -5.88 -7.97 1.43
N ALA A 279 -5.82 -7.31 2.59
CA ALA A 279 -6.82 -6.36 3.09
C ALA A 279 -7.21 -5.23 2.10
N HIS A 280 -6.54 -5.09 0.96
CA HIS A 280 -6.75 -4.04 -0.03
C HIS A 280 -6.77 -4.51 -1.49
N GLU A 281 -6.78 -5.81 -1.76
CA GLU A 281 -6.74 -6.35 -3.14
C GLU A 281 -8.11 -6.67 -3.75
N THR A 282 -9.18 -6.40 -3.04
CA THR A 282 -10.55 -6.76 -3.45
C THR A 282 -11.12 -5.99 -4.63
N SER A 283 -10.37 -5.08 -5.26
CA SER A 283 -10.94 -4.26 -6.33
C SER A 283 -10.55 -4.65 -7.75
N LEU A 284 -9.77 -5.71 -7.96
CA LEU A 284 -9.17 -5.98 -9.28
C LEU A 284 -9.67 -7.23 -10.01
N HIS A 285 -10.52 -8.05 -9.39
CA HIS A 285 -11.03 -9.27 -10.03
C HIS A 285 -12.53 -9.27 -10.31
N LEU A 286 -13.18 -8.11 -10.25
CA LEU A 286 -14.62 -7.99 -10.48
C LEU A 286 -14.90 -6.98 -11.59
N VAL A 287 -14.41 -7.29 -12.77
CA VAL A 287 -14.94 -6.76 -14.05
C VAL A 287 -15.09 -7.93 -15.00
#